data_33ab38fae69fe1fcf5ca207993ac9c23
#
_entry.id   33ab38fae69fe1fcf5ca207993ac9c23
#
_cell.length_a   1.000
_cell.length_b   1.000
_cell.length_c   1.000
_cell.angle_alpha   90.00
_cell.angle_beta   90.00
_cell.angle_gamma   90.00
#
_symmetry.space_group_name_H-M   'P 1'
#
loop_
_entity.id
_entity.type
_entity.pdbx_description
1 polymer ?
#
loop_
_entity_poly.entity_id
_entity_poly.type
_entity_poly.pdbx_seq_one_letter_code
_entity_poly.pdbx_strand_id
1 'polypeptide(L)'
;MTWNADITDNRLIDSFDTSSFDKEFTVASYKDNKKELLGFLEREFPGRWVFEAEEAIAEGKDPESIVILWNQDKTEIVGYCMLSVDDKGYGGLGPIGIAKKIRGKHVGDYILNQSLQQLRKIGAVRVN
;
A
#
# COMPACT_ATOMS: atom_id res chain seq x y z
N MET A 1 17.12 -10.32 -7.73
CA MET A 1 17.70 -8.95 -7.81
C MET A 1 17.09 -8.07 -6.76
N THR A 2 17.90 -7.36 -6.02
CA THR A 2 17.41 -6.43 -5.01
C THR A 2 17.25 -5.04 -5.61
N TRP A 3 16.05 -4.49 -5.51
CA TRP A 3 15.78 -3.13 -5.94
C TRP A 3 16.10 -2.18 -4.78
N ASN A 4 16.85 -1.14 -5.06
CA ASN A 4 17.22 -0.14 -4.06
C ASN A 4 17.11 1.24 -4.71
N ALA A 5 16.30 2.11 -4.13
CA ALA A 5 16.07 3.44 -4.66
C ALA A 5 16.04 4.48 -3.56
N ASP A 6 16.61 5.65 -3.85
CA ASP A 6 16.52 6.82 -2.98
C ASP A 6 15.18 7.49 -3.25
N ILE A 7 14.29 7.53 -2.25
CA ILE A 7 12.96 8.10 -2.38
C ILE A 7 12.86 9.53 -1.85
N THR A 8 13.97 10.12 -1.41
CA THR A 8 13.99 11.54 -1.09
C THR A 8 14.02 12.39 -2.36
N ASP A 9 14.47 11.81 -3.48
CA ASP A 9 14.45 12.42 -4.79
C ASP A 9 13.05 12.21 -5.42
N ASN A 10 12.39 13.29 -5.78
CA ASN A 10 11.03 13.24 -6.31
C ASN A 10 10.91 12.61 -7.69
N ARG A 11 12.02 12.46 -8.44
CA ARG A 11 11.95 11.93 -9.82
C ARG A 11 11.31 10.57 -9.93
N LEU A 12 11.59 9.67 -8.97
CA LEU A 12 11.01 8.33 -8.98
C LEU A 12 9.49 8.38 -8.80
N ILE A 13 9.03 9.25 -7.90
CA ILE A 13 7.61 9.38 -7.57
C ILE A 13 6.88 10.22 -8.62
N ASP A 14 7.46 11.36 -9.00
CA ASP A 14 6.82 12.33 -9.88
C ASP A 14 6.78 11.90 -11.35
N SER A 15 7.55 10.86 -11.72
CA SER A 15 7.56 10.35 -13.10
C SER A 15 6.28 9.63 -13.49
N PHE A 16 5.44 9.27 -12.52
CA PHE A 16 4.20 8.54 -12.76
C PHE A 16 3.01 9.51 -12.70
N ASP A 17 2.22 9.54 -13.77
CA ASP A 17 1.02 10.38 -13.82
C ASP A 17 -0.14 9.67 -13.11
N THR A 18 -0.55 10.19 -11.96
CA THR A 18 -1.61 9.61 -11.13
C THR A 18 -3.00 10.16 -11.43
N SER A 19 -3.10 11.18 -12.31
CA SER A 19 -4.33 11.97 -12.44
C SER A 19 -5.60 11.17 -12.75
N SER A 20 -5.51 10.17 -13.63
CA SER A 20 -6.68 9.34 -13.95
C SER A 20 -7.04 8.40 -12.80
N PHE A 21 -6.03 7.86 -12.11
CA PHE A 21 -6.26 6.96 -10.98
C PHE A 21 -6.80 7.68 -9.76
N ASP A 22 -6.38 8.91 -9.53
CA ASP A 22 -6.87 9.72 -8.41
C ASP A 22 -8.38 9.97 -8.49
N LYS A 23 -8.94 9.89 -9.67
CA LYS A 23 -10.39 10.03 -9.89
C LYS A 23 -11.13 8.72 -9.68
N GLU A 24 -10.47 7.58 -9.93
CA GLU A 24 -11.08 6.25 -9.83
C GLU A 24 -10.96 5.64 -8.43
N PHE A 25 -9.93 6.02 -7.68
CA PHE A 25 -9.60 5.38 -6.41
C PHE A 25 -9.37 6.40 -5.31
N THR A 26 -9.58 5.94 -4.08
CA THR A 26 -9.26 6.72 -2.89
C THR A 26 -8.23 5.96 -2.07
N VAL A 27 -7.12 6.63 -1.75
CA VAL A 27 -6.06 6.08 -0.91
C VAL A 27 -6.34 6.46 0.54
N ALA A 28 -6.20 5.50 1.44
CA ALA A 28 -6.44 5.72 2.87
C ALA A 28 -5.54 4.83 3.72
N SER A 29 -5.50 5.11 5.02
CA SER A 29 -4.86 4.21 5.99
C SER A 29 -5.88 3.16 6.46
N TYR A 30 -5.40 2.12 7.16
CA TYR A 30 -6.32 1.10 7.66
C TYR A 30 -7.09 1.52 8.92
N LYS A 31 -6.74 2.66 9.50
CA LYS A 31 -7.43 3.17 10.69
C LYS A 31 -8.93 3.24 10.42
N ASP A 32 -9.73 2.71 11.33
CA ASP A 32 -11.20 2.63 11.22
C ASP A 32 -11.69 1.70 10.08
N ASN A 33 -10.77 0.99 9.41
CA ASN A 33 -11.09 0.13 8.27
C ASN A 33 -10.54 -1.29 8.44
N LYS A 34 -10.27 -1.72 9.69
CA LYS A 34 -9.69 -3.05 9.96
C LYS A 34 -10.54 -4.18 9.40
N LYS A 35 -11.83 -4.14 9.66
CA LYS A 35 -12.75 -5.19 9.25
C LYS A 35 -12.81 -5.28 7.73
N GLU A 36 -12.87 -4.15 7.07
CA GLU A 36 -12.93 -4.08 5.60
C GLU A 36 -11.64 -4.58 4.98
N LEU A 37 -10.50 -4.23 5.57
CA LEU A 37 -9.19 -4.71 5.10
C LEU A 37 -9.09 -6.22 5.23
N LEU A 38 -9.43 -6.77 6.39
CA LEU A 38 -9.36 -8.22 6.61
C LEU A 38 -10.33 -8.97 5.68
N GLY A 39 -11.51 -8.41 5.45
CA GLY A 39 -12.48 -8.97 4.50
C GLY A 39 -11.94 -9.00 3.07
N PHE A 40 -11.27 -7.94 2.65
CA PHE A 40 -10.62 -7.90 1.34
C PHE A 40 -9.54 -8.98 1.22
N LEU A 41 -8.69 -9.10 2.22
CA LEU A 41 -7.62 -10.09 2.21
C LEU A 41 -8.16 -11.51 2.22
N GLU A 42 -9.21 -11.79 3.00
CA GLU A 42 -9.82 -13.11 3.01
C GLU A 42 -10.42 -13.47 1.65
N ARG A 43 -11.00 -12.51 0.97
CA ARG A 43 -11.61 -12.74 -0.34
C ARG A 43 -10.58 -12.92 -1.45
N GLU A 44 -9.52 -12.09 -1.46
CA GLU A 44 -8.57 -12.04 -2.57
C GLU A 44 -7.26 -12.80 -2.30
N PHE A 45 -6.82 -12.87 -1.05
CA PHE A 45 -5.53 -13.44 -0.68
C PHE A 45 -5.64 -14.24 0.62
N PRO A 46 -6.48 -15.28 0.65
CA PRO A 46 -6.69 -16.05 1.88
C PRO A 46 -5.41 -16.75 2.35
N GLY A 47 -5.26 -16.87 3.66
CA GLY A 47 -4.16 -17.57 4.28
C GLY A 47 -3.16 -16.65 4.94
N ARG A 48 -1.90 -16.71 4.50
CA ARG A 48 -0.79 -16.03 5.15
C ARG A 48 -0.94 -14.51 5.27
N TRP A 49 -1.44 -13.86 4.24
CA TRP A 49 -1.58 -12.41 4.26
C TRP A 49 -2.64 -11.95 5.25
N VAL A 50 -3.72 -12.72 5.39
CA VAL A 50 -4.74 -12.45 6.42
C VAL A 50 -4.11 -12.53 7.80
N PHE A 51 -3.37 -13.60 8.05
CA PHE A 51 -2.71 -13.82 9.33
C PHE A 51 -1.70 -12.70 9.64
N GLU A 52 -0.87 -12.34 8.68
CA GLU A 52 0.13 -11.28 8.86
C GLU A 52 -0.53 -9.92 9.16
N ALA A 53 -1.63 -9.61 8.48
CA ALA A 53 -2.36 -8.38 8.72
C ALA A 53 -3.00 -8.36 10.11
N GLU A 54 -3.64 -9.47 10.51
CA GLU A 54 -4.23 -9.59 11.85
C GLU A 54 -3.16 -9.39 12.92
N GLU A 55 -2.00 -10.02 12.74
CA GLU A 55 -0.89 -9.93 13.68
C GLU A 55 -0.35 -8.50 13.79
N ALA A 56 -0.16 -7.83 12.65
CA ALA A 56 0.31 -6.45 12.62
C ALA A 56 -0.67 -5.51 13.33
N ILE A 57 -1.96 -5.68 13.09
CA ILE A 57 -2.99 -4.88 13.73
C ILE A 57 -3.01 -5.12 15.23
N ALA A 58 -2.91 -6.39 15.65
CA ALA A 58 -2.91 -6.77 17.07
C ALA A 58 -1.68 -6.20 17.81
N GLU A 59 -0.55 -6.10 17.13
CA GLU A 59 0.68 -5.52 17.69
C GLU A 59 0.67 -4.00 17.71
N GLY A 60 -0.38 -3.37 17.19
CA GLY A 60 -0.50 -1.92 17.18
C GLY A 60 0.33 -1.22 16.11
N LYS A 61 0.54 -1.88 14.98
CA LYS A 61 1.27 -1.28 13.85
C LYS A 61 0.63 0.06 13.47
N ASP A 62 1.48 1.05 13.21
CA ASP A 62 1.04 2.39 12.82
C ASP A 62 0.06 2.30 11.62
N PRO A 63 -1.15 2.87 11.75
CA PRO A 63 -2.10 2.87 10.63
C PRO A 63 -1.56 3.45 9.34
N GLU A 64 -0.64 4.41 9.43
CA GLU A 64 -0.01 5.04 8.27
C GLU A 64 0.93 4.10 7.51
N SER A 65 1.25 2.94 8.09
CA SER A 65 2.13 1.95 7.46
C SER A 65 1.38 0.89 6.66
N ILE A 66 0.06 0.98 6.54
CA ILE A 66 -0.73 0.12 5.66
C ILE A 66 -1.58 1.01 4.76
N VAL A 67 -1.27 0.97 3.46
CA VAL A 67 -2.00 1.74 2.45
C VAL A 67 -3.17 0.90 1.95
N ILE A 68 -4.35 1.47 1.94
CA ILE A 68 -5.57 0.85 1.44
C ILE A 68 -6.05 1.62 0.21
N LEU A 69 -6.46 0.90 -0.80
CA LEU A 69 -7.03 1.48 -2.01
C LEU A 69 -8.51 1.13 -2.09
N TRP A 70 -9.36 2.15 -2.04
CA TRP A 70 -10.80 2.02 -2.19
C TRP A 70 -11.20 2.27 -3.64
N ASN A 71 -12.30 1.64 -4.07
CA ASN A 71 -12.92 2.01 -5.34
C ASN A 71 -13.51 3.42 -5.25
N GLN A 72 -13.97 3.96 -6.37
CA GLN A 72 -14.46 5.34 -6.47
C GLN A 72 -15.55 5.66 -5.44
N ASP A 73 -16.48 4.73 -5.25
CA ASP A 73 -17.63 4.93 -4.35
C ASP A 73 -17.31 4.65 -2.89
N LYS A 74 -16.09 4.21 -2.58
CA LYS A 74 -15.67 3.77 -1.24
C LYS A 74 -16.55 2.66 -0.66
N THR A 75 -17.05 1.81 -1.54
CA THR A 75 -17.87 0.66 -1.12
C THR A 75 -17.07 -0.61 -0.98
N GLU A 76 -15.85 -0.66 -1.58
CA GLU A 76 -15.05 -1.87 -1.60
C GLU A 76 -13.56 -1.53 -1.64
N ILE A 77 -12.78 -2.22 -0.81
CA ILE A 77 -11.32 -2.15 -0.89
C ILE A 77 -10.89 -3.00 -2.09
N VAL A 78 -10.03 -2.46 -2.93
CA VAL A 78 -9.55 -3.12 -4.14
C VAL A 78 -8.03 -3.26 -4.18
N GLY A 79 -7.33 -2.77 -3.18
CA GLY A 79 -5.88 -2.93 -3.09
C GLY A 79 -5.34 -2.59 -1.72
N TYR A 80 -4.13 -3.08 -1.42
CA TYR A 80 -3.43 -2.72 -0.20
C TYR A 80 -1.93 -2.90 -0.39
N CYS A 81 -1.17 -2.22 0.48
CA CYS A 81 0.28 -2.40 0.55
C CYS A 81 0.71 -2.21 2.01
N MET A 82 1.47 -3.16 2.53
CA MET A 82 2.02 -3.06 3.87
C MET A 82 3.43 -2.47 3.77
N LEU A 83 3.72 -1.49 4.62
CA LEU A 83 4.98 -0.76 4.61
C LEU A 83 5.75 -1.01 5.90
N SER A 84 7.07 -0.89 5.82
CA SER A 84 7.93 -0.91 7.00
C SER A 84 9.08 0.08 6.82
N VAL A 85 9.56 0.65 7.93
CA VAL A 85 10.74 1.52 7.93
C VAL A 85 11.58 1.11 9.12
N ASP A 86 12.87 0.83 8.88
CA ASP A 86 13.79 0.50 9.97
C ASP A 86 14.38 1.79 10.56
N ASP A 87 15.21 1.63 11.59
CA ASP A 87 15.83 2.76 12.30
C ASP A 87 16.91 3.48 11.48
N LYS A 88 17.30 2.91 10.34
CA LYS A 88 18.26 3.54 9.42
C LYS A 88 17.56 4.27 8.26
N GLY A 89 16.24 4.26 8.23
CA GLY A 89 15.46 4.89 7.16
C GLY A 89 15.28 4.01 5.93
N TYR A 90 15.57 2.71 6.01
CA TYR A 90 15.30 1.79 4.92
C TYR A 90 13.85 1.34 4.96
N GLY A 91 13.15 1.57 3.85
CA GLY A 91 11.76 1.21 3.71
C GLY A 91 11.60 -0.15 3.04
N GLY A 92 10.55 -0.87 3.42
CA GLY A 92 10.13 -2.11 2.80
C GLY A 92 8.72 -1.98 2.25
N LEU A 93 8.50 -2.58 1.11
CA LEU A 93 7.19 -2.67 0.46
C LEU A 93 6.76 -4.12 0.42
N GLY A 94 5.55 -4.36 0.84
CA GLY A 94 4.96 -5.67 0.66
C GLY A 94 4.49 -6.34 1.93
N PRO A 95 3.51 -7.24 1.76
CA PRO A 95 2.96 -7.60 0.46
C PRO A 95 2.17 -6.46 -0.18
N ILE A 96 2.05 -6.52 -1.51
CA ILE A 96 1.20 -5.62 -2.31
C ILE A 96 0.14 -6.47 -2.99
N GLY A 97 -1.12 -6.12 -2.82
CA GLY A 97 -2.21 -6.90 -3.40
C GLY A 97 -3.26 -6.03 -4.07
N ILE A 98 -3.68 -6.44 -5.26
CA ILE A 98 -4.72 -5.79 -6.04
C ILE A 98 -5.83 -6.82 -6.30
N ALA A 99 -7.09 -6.41 -6.16
CA ALA A 99 -8.23 -7.28 -6.46
C ALA A 99 -8.12 -7.81 -7.90
N LYS A 100 -8.39 -9.10 -8.06
CA LYS A 100 -8.25 -9.80 -9.34
C LYS A 100 -9.00 -9.08 -10.48
N LYS A 101 -10.18 -8.57 -10.20
CA LYS A 101 -11.05 -7.94 -11.21
C LYS A 101 -10.48 -6.66 -11.83
N ILE A 102 -9.50 -6.03 -11.18
CA ILE A 102 -8.91 -4.79 -11.69
C ILE A 102 -7.43 -4.94 -12.09
N ARG A 103 -6.92 -6.17 -12.11
CA ARG A 103 -5.55 -6.42 -12.55
C ARG A 103 -5.41 -6.14 -14.04
N GLY A 104 -4.17 -5.80 -14.46
CA GLY A 104 -3.88 -5.53 -15.87
C GLY A 104 -4.20 -4.13 -16.34
N LYS A 105 -4.58 -3.22 -15.42
CA LYS A 105 -4.93 -1.84 -15.75
C LYS A 105 -3.95 -0.83 -15.15
N HIS A 106 -2.75 -1.27 -14.84
CA HIS A 106 -1.69 -0.45 -14.23
C HIS A 106 -2.01 0.05 -12.82
N VAL A 107 -3.00 -0.54 -12.15
CA VAL A 107 -3.35 -0.17 -10.77
C VAL A 107 -2.22 -0.56 -9.81
N GLY A 108 -1.49 -1.63 -10.12
CA GLY A 108 -0.30 -2.01 -9.36
C GLY A 108 0.75 -0.91 -9.34
N ASP A 109 0.98 -0.27 -10.49
CA ASP A 109 1.91 0.86 -10.59
C ASP A 109 1.42 2.05 -9.78
N TYR A 110 0.12 2.28 -9.78
CA TYR A 110 -0.47 3.36 -9.00
C TYR A 110 -0.30 3.12 -7.50
N ILE A 111 -0.63 1.93 -7.01
CA ILE A 111 -0.49 1.65 -5.57
C ILE A 111 0.97 1.66 -5.15
N LEU A 112 1.88 1.23 -6.02
CA LEU A 112 3.32 1.33 -5.75
C LEU A 112 3.73 2.78 -5.60
N ASN A 113 3.30 3.65 -6.52
CA ASN A 113 3.59 5.08 -6.45
C ASN A 113 3.08 5.69 -5.15
N GLN A 114 1.83 5.40 -4.79
CA GLN A 114 1.22 5.91 -3.55
C GLN A 114 1.94 5.38 -2.31
N SER A 115 2.38 4.14 -2.36
CA SER A 115 3.11 3.51 -1.26
C SER A 115 4.49 4.14 -1.08
N LEU A 116 5.18 4.47 -2.17
CA LEU A 116 6.46 5.18 -2.09
C LEU A 116 6.30 6.57 -1.48
N GLN A 117 5.24 7.28 -1.85
CA GLN A 117 4.95 8.58 -1.24
C GLN A 117 4.70 8.44 0.26
N GLN A 118 3.95 7.41 0.65
CA GLN A 118 3.66 7.17 2.06
C GLN A 118 4.92 6.74 2.83
N LEU A 119 5.77 5.91 2.23
CA LEU A 119 7.05 5.53 2.84
C LEU A 119 7.90 6.76 3.13
N ARG A 120 8.01 7.68 2.18
CA ARG A 120 8.74 8.92 2.36
C ARG A 120 8.16 9.74 3.51
N LYS A 121 6.82 9.79 3.58
CA LYS A 121 6.10 10.54 4.61
C LYS A 121 6.36 9.99 6.01
N ILE A 122 6.47 8.66 6.16
CA ILE A 122 6.73 8.03 7.46
C ILE A 122 8.22 7.87 7.78
N GLY A 123 9.09 8.47 6.98
CA GLY A 123 10.50 8.64 7.30
C GLY A 123 11.50 7.81 6.52
N ALA A 124 11.07 7.02 5.55
CA ALA A 124 11.99 6.25 4.73
C ALA A 124 12.76 7.15 3.78
N VAL A 125 14.05 6.88 3.60
CA VAL A 125 14.91 7.62 2.67
C VAL A 125 15.33 6.72 1.51
N ARG A 126 15.30 5.41 1.69
CA ARG A 126 15.63 4.42 0.65
C ARG A 126 14.67 3.24 0.73
N VAL A 127 14.48 2.57 -0.39
CA VAL A 127 13.65 1.37 -0.49
C VAL A 127 14.48 0.26 -1.14
N ASN A 128 14.42 -0.91 -0.55
CA ASN A 128 15.08 -2.10 -1.08
C ASN A 128 14.08 -3.00 -1.80
#